data_48dd4a06962909416b8c27d5b656822e
#
_entry.id   48dd4a06962909416b8c27d5b656822e
#
_cell.length_a   1.000
_cell.length_b   1.000
_cell.length_c   1.000
_cell.angle_alpha   90.00
_cell.angle_beta   90.00
_cell.angle_gamma   90.00
#
_symmetry.space_group_name_H-M   'P 1'
#
loop_
_entity.id
_entity.type
_entity.pdbx_description
1 polymer ?
#
loop_
_entity_poly.entity_id
_entity_poly.type
_entity_poly.pdbx_seq_one_letter_code
_entity_poly.pdbx_strand_id
1 'polypeptide(L)'
;AVDPIFGDMADFEEMVKVGQQHGIDFMLDMVLNHCSIEHEWFQKALAGDSYYQDFFILRDEPTDWLSKFGGSAWAPFGDTGKYYLHLYDVTQADLNWRNPNVRQELFKVVNFWRDKGVKGFRFDVINVIGKDEVLLDCPEQEGKPAYTDKPIVHDYLRMMNEATFGQDDSFMTVGEMSATTIENCILYTAPDRQELSMAFNFHHLKVDYEAGQKWTLKAFDFEELKRLFHTWGKEMSDHDGWSALFWNNHDQPRALNRFVD
;
A
#
# COMPACT_ATOMS: atom_id res chain seq x y z
N ALA A 1 2.07 -4.82 -18.05
CA ALA A 1 3.09 -5.45 -18.90
C ALA A 1 4.28 -5.86 -18.05
N VAL A 2 5.06 -6.84 -18.48
CA VAL A 2 6.36 -7.20 -17.89
C VAL A 2 7.39 -6.19 -18.38
N ASP A 3 8.32 -5.78 -17.49
CA ASP A 3 9.45 -4.94 -17.89
C ASP A 3 10.37 -5.75 -18.82
N PRO A 4 10.75 -5.20 -19.97
CA PRO A 4 11.58 -5.93 -20.96
C PRO A 4 12.91 -6.46 -20.43
N ILE A 5 13.43 -5.91 -19.32
CA ILE A 5 14.65 -6.43 -18.68
C ILE A 5 14.45 -7.82 -18.07
N PHE A 6 13.20 -8.20 -17.74
CA PHE A 6 12.83 -9.50 -17.15
C PHE A 6 12.19 -10.46 -18.16
N GLY A 7 11.95 -10.01 -19.38
CA GLY A 7 11.28 -10.80 -20.41
C GLY A 7 9.97 -10.18 -20.88
N ASP A 8 9.08 -11.00 -21.35
CA ASP A 8 7.77 -10.59 -21.84
C ASP A 8 6.61 -11.34 -21.13
N MET A 9 5.39 -11.14 -21.63
CA MET A 9 4.21 -11.80 -21.05
C MET A 9 4.20 -13.31 -21.26
N ALA A 10 4.83 -13.82 -22.33
CA ALA A 10 4.91 -15.25 -22.56
C ALA A 10 5.88 -15.93 -21.58
N ASP A 11 6.98 -15.25 -21.26
CA ASP A 11 7.91 -15.69 -20.21
C ASP A 11 7.24 -15.74 -18.84
N PHE A 12 6.43 -14.74 -18.51
CA PHE A 12 5.66 -14.71 -17.26
C PHE A 12 4.65 -15.85 -17.20
N GLU A 13 3.88 -16.07 -18.25
CA GLU A 13 2.88 -17.16 -18.32
C GLU A 13 3.54 -18.54 -18.22
N GLU A 14 4.71 -18.73 -18.85
CA GLU A 14 5.45 -19.99 -18.72
C GLU A 14 6.01 -20.16 -17.29
N MET A 15 6.50 -19.09 -16.66
CA MET A 15 6.93 -19.12 -15.26
C MET A 15 5.79 -19.56 -14.33
N VAL A 16 4.59 -18.98 -14.48
CA VAL A 16 3.41 -19.35 -13.69
C VAL A 16 3.05 -20.83 -13.91
N LYS A 17 3.01 -21.28 -15.15
CA LYS A 17 2.70 -22.67 -15.51
C LYS A 17 3.71 -23.67 -14.95
N VAL A 18 5.01 -23.37 -15.04
CA VAL A 18 6.06 -24.21 -14.46
C VAL A 18 5.97 -24.24 -12.94
N GLY A 19 5.72 -23.10 -12.30
CA GLY A 19 5.49 -23.02 -10.85
C GLY A 19 4.36 -23.94 -10.41
N GLN A 20 3.22 -23.89 -11.08
CA GLN A 20 2.06 -24.73 -10.78
C GLN A 20 2.36 -26.23 -10.91
N GLN A 21 3.18 -26.64 -11.89
CA GLN A 21 3.62 -28.03 -12.03
C GLN A 21 4.46 -28.52 -10.86
N HIS A 22 5.10 -27.58 -10.13
CA HIS A 22 5.90 -27.85 -8.94
C HIS A 22 5.16 -27.52 -7.63
N GLY A 23 3.86 -27.20 -7.66
CA GLY A 23 3.08 -26.85 -6.49
C GLY A 23 3.44 -25.47 -5.91
N ILE A 24 3.93 -24.56 -6.75
CA ILE A 24 4.31 -23.18 -6.37
C ILE A 24 3.30 -22.22 -7.02
N ASP A 25 2.65 -21.44 -6.18
CA ASP A 25 1.82 -20.31 -6.60
C ASP A 25 2.58 -18.98 -6.46
N PHE A 26 2.19 -18.00 -7.28
CA PHE A 26 2.83 -16.69 -7.30
C PHE A 26 1.96 -15.64 -6.63
N MET A 27 2.60 -14.81 -5.80
CA MET A 27 2.04 -13.59 -5.24
C MET A 27 2.76 -12.39 -5.88
N LEU A 28 1.99 -11.44 -6.41
CA LEU A 28 2.54 -10.21 -6.98
C LEU A 28 2.31 -9.02 -6.06
N ASP A 29 3.22 -8.06 -6.14
CA ASP A 29 3.07 -6.76 -5.51
C ASP A 29 2.15 -5.87 -6.35
N MET A 30 1.19 -5.22 -5.68
CA MET A 30 0.18 -4.36 -6.31
C MET A 30 0.22 -2.98 -5.66
N VAL A 31 0.75 -2.01 -6.39
CA VAL A 31 0.80 -0.61 -5.98
C VAL A 31 -0.48 0.07 -6.47
N LEU A 32 -1.43 0.29 -5.58
CA LEU A 32 -2.74 0.84 -5.93
C LEU A 32 -3.01 2.24 -5.36
N ASN A 33 -2.15 2.74 -4.46
CA ASN A 33 -2.30 4.08 -3.91
C ASN A 33 -1.89 5.17 -4.89
N HIS A 34 -0.91 4.91 -5.73
CA HIS A 34 -0.31 5.90 -6.63
C HIS A 34 0.15 5.25 -7.94
N CYS A 35 0.44 6.05 -8.93
CA CYS A 35 1.14 5.60 -10.13
C CYS A 35 2.26 6.59 -10.51
N SER A 36 3.18 6.15 -11.37
CA SER A 36 4.23 7.00 -11.90
C SER A 36 3.63 8.21 -12.63
N ILE A 37 4.27 9.38 -12.51
CA ILE A 37 3.95 10.54 -13.34
C ILE A 37 4.20 10.29 -14.84
N GLU A 38 5.00 9.27 -15.18
CA GLU A 38 5.18 8.82 -16.57
C GLU A 38 4.03 7.93 -17.07
N HIS A 39 3.14 7.49 -16.19
CA HIS A 39 2.00 6.66 -16.57
C HIS A 39 1.06 7.42 -17.51
N GLU A 40 0.50 6.73 -18.49
CA GLU A 40 -0.36 7.33 -19.51
C GLU A 40 -1.55 8.12 -18.92
N TRP A 41 -2.07 7.72 -17.77
CA TRP A 41 -3.16 8.44 -17.10
C TRP A 41 -2.71 9.83 -16.65
N PHE A 42 -1.52 9.93 -16.04
CA PHE A 42 -0.98 11.21 -15.59
C PHE A 42 -0.62 12.10 -16.79
N GLN A 43 -0.03 11.54 -17.83
CA GLN A 43 0.33 12.28 -19.04
C GLN A 43 -0.90 12.81 -19.77
N LYS A 44 -1.99 12.02 -19.88
CA LYS A 44 -3.27 12.50 -20.43
C LYS A 44 -3.90 13.59 -19.56
N ALA A 45 -3.87 13.43 -18.24
CA ALA A 45 -4.33 14.45 -17.30
C ALA A 45 -3.57 15.77 -17.47
N LEU A 46 -2.24 15.69 -17.58
CA LEU A 46 -1.34 16.82 -17.78
C LEU A 46 -1.59 17.51 -19.14
N ALA A 47 -1.95 16.74 -20.17
CA ALA A 47 -2.34 17.25 -21.49
C ALA A 47 -3.74 17.92 -21.51
N GLY A 48 -4.45 17.95 -20.37
CA GLY A 48 -5.72 18.66 -20.22
C GLY A 48 -6.97 17.78 -20.35
N ASP A 49 -6.82 16.45 -20.41
CA ASP A 49 -7.98 15.54 -20.42
C ASP A 49 -8.64 15.50 -19.04
N SER A 50 -9.84 16.09 -18.94
CA SER A 50 -10.58 16.22 -17.68
C SER A 50 -10.96 14.86 -17.07
N TYR A 51 -11.22 13.83 -17.88
CA TYR A 51 -11.50 12.48 -17.38
C TYR A 51 -10.31 11.92 -16.58
N TYR A 52 -9.10 12.09 -17.09
CA TYR A 52 -7.89 11.64 -16.41
C TYR A 52 -7.41 12.60 -15.32
N GLN A 53 -7.76 13.89 -15.38
CA GLN A 53 -7.51 14.81 -14.25
C GLN A 53 -8.24 14.36 -12.98
N ASP A 54 -9.45 13.84 -13.10
CA ASP A 54 -10.23 13.29 -11.98
C ASP A 54 -9.64 11.99 -11.40
N PHE A 55 -8.64 11.40 -12.05
CA PHE A 55 -7.92 10.22 -11.53
C PHE A 55 -6.94 10.57 -10.42
N PHE A 56 -6.56 11.83 -10.30
CA PHE A 56 -5.59 12.34 -9.35
C PHE A 56 -6.22 13.32 -8.39
N ILE A 57 -5.56 13.51 -7.24
CA ILE A 57 -5.99 14.50 -6.26
C ILE A 57 -5.31 15.82 -6.60
N LEU A 58 -6.06 16.73 -7.24
CA LEU A 58 -5.58 18.01 -7.69
C LEU A 58 -6.19 19.15 -6.85
N ARG A 59 -5.40 20.19 -6.55
CA ARG A 59 -5.83 21.39 -5.82
C ARG A 59 -5.21 22.67 -6.38
N ASP A 60 -5.90 23.77 -6.21
CA ASP A 60 -5.37 25.11 -6.54
C ASP A 60 -4.35 25.58 -5.48
N GLU A 61 -4.57 25.22 -4.21
CA GLU A 61 -3.69 25.55 -3.09
C GLU A 61 -3.31 24.26 -2.33
N PRO A 62 -2.01 23.99 -2.10
CA PRO A 62 -1.56 22.84 -1.33
C PRO A 62 -1.92 23.00 0.14
N THR A 63 -2.09 21.88 0.85
CA THR A 63 -2.07 21.86 2.33
C THR A 63 -0.63 21.79 2.83
N ASP A 64 -0.47 21.90 4.14
CA ASP A 64 0.82 21.77 4.83
C ASP A 64 1.33 20.33 4.97
N TRP A 65 0.71 19.36 4.31
CA TRP A 65 1.08 17.96 4.42
C TRP A 65 2.49 17.68 3.93
N LEU A 66 3.17 16.79 4.64
CA LEU A 66 4.51 16.34 4.27
C LEU A 66 4.48 14.95 3.62
N SER A 67 5.34 14.78 2.64
CA SER A 67 5.62 13.47 2.05
C SER A 67 6.29 12.57 3.09
N LYS A 68 6.04 11.27 3.01
CA LYS A 68 6.70 10.26 3.85
C LYS A 68 8.22 10.18 3.61
N PHE A 69 8.68 10.72 2.49
CA PHE A 69 10.11 10.82 2.15
C PHE A 69 10.70 12.21 2.44
N GLY A 70 9.89 13.10 3.04
CA GLY A 70 10.28 14.46 3.40
C GLY A 70 9.89 15.51 2.36
N GLY A 71 9.81 16.75 2.79
CA GLY A 71 9.31 17.85 1.98
C GLY A 71 7.79 17.89 1.84
N SER A 72 7.29 18.79 1.01
CA SER A 72 5.84 18.91 0.74
C SER A 72 5.29 17.63 0.12
N ALA A 73 4.06 17.25 0.48
CA ALA A 73 3.30 16.19 -0.19
C ALA A 73 2.62 16.68 -1.48
N TRP A 74 2.88 17.90 -1.92
CA TRP A 74 2.27 18.52 -3.08
C TRP A 74 3.33 19.04 -4.03
N ALA A 75 3.15 18.77 -5.32
CA ALA A 75 4.02 19.27 -6.37
C ALA A 75 3.20 19.96 -7.49
N PRO A 76 3.79 20.93 -8.22
CA PRO A 76 3.11 21.60 -9.31
C PRO A 76 2.64 20.61 -10.39
N PHE A 77 1.39 20.75 -10.80
CA PHE A 77 0.80 19.97 -11.89
C PHE A 77 1.02 20.70 -13.24
N GLY A 78 2.23 20.58 -13.79
CA GLY A 78 2.65 21.32 -14.97
C GLY A 78 2.50 22.83 -14.79
N ASP A 79 2.12 23.52 -15.88
CA ASP A 79 1.88 24.97 -15.90
C ASP A 79 0.41 25.35 -15.63
N THR A 80 -0.37 24.44 -15.02
CA THR A 80 -1.82 24.62 -14.82
C THR A 80 -2.17 25.54 -13.64
N GLY A 81 -1.21 25.86 -12.79
CA GLY A 81 -1.43 26.57 -11.51
C GLY A 81 -1.99 25.66 -10.41
N LYS A 82 -2.20 24.37 -10.68
CA LYS A 82 -2.64 23.37 -9.69
C LYS A 82 -1.47 22.57 -9.14
N TYR A 83 -1.76 21.84 -8.07
CA TYR A 83 -0.84 20.90 -7.41
C TYR A 83 -1.47 19.53 -7.37
N TYR A 84 -0.66 18.47 -7.52
CA TYR A 84 -1.07 17.09 -7.30
C TYR A 84 -0.49 16.55 -5.98
N LEU A 85 -1.24 15.65 -5.35
CA LEU A 85 -0.81 14.97 -4.13
C LEU A 85 0.18 13.85 -4.47
N HIS A 86 1.26 13.75 -3.67
CA HIS A 86 2.17 12.61 -3.63
C HIS A 86 2.58 12.32 -2.18
N LEU A 87 1.99 11.32 -1.57
CA LEU A 87 2.34 10.94 -0.20
C LEU A 87 3.75 10.33 -0.07
N TYR A 88 4.32 9.89 -1.18
CA TYR A 88 5.65 9.27 -1.29
C TYR A 88 6.57 10.12 -2.17
N ASP A 89 7.22 9.52 -3.15
CA ASP A 89 8.09 10.27 -4.05
C ASP A 89 7.30 11.23 -4.95
N VAL A 90 7.95 12.35 -5.33
CA VAL A 90 7.34 13.32 -6.25
C VAL A 90 6.98 12.71 -7.60
N THR A 91 7.61 11.63 -7.99
CA THR A 91 7.30 10.89 -9.22
C THR A 91 6.13 9.91 -9.08
N GLN A 92 5.51 9.81 -7.89
CA GLN A 92 4.46 8.85 -7.54
C GLN A 92 3.16 9.59 -7.19
N ALA A 93 2.36 9.97 -8.20
CA ALA A 93 1.12 10.71 -8.00
C ALA A 93 0.03 9.86 -7.37
N ASP A 94 -0.57 10.32 -6.26
CA ASP A 94 -1.64 9.63 -5.55
C ASP A 94 -2.93 9.58 -6.39
N LEU A 95 -3.53 8.39 -6.45
CA LEU A 95 -4.78 8.13 -7.17
C LEU A 95 -6.00 8.52 -6.34
N ASN A 96 -6.99 9.08 -6.99
CA ASN A 96 -8.26 9.48 -6.38
C ASN A 96 -9.24 8.29 -6.28
N TRP A 97 -9.12 7.49 -5.22
CA TRP A 97 -10.00 6.36 -4.97
C TRP A 97 -11.49 6.74 -4.75
N ARG A 98 -11.80 8.00 -4.50
CA ARG A 98 -13.20 8.47 -4.47
C ARG A 98 -13.86 8.38 -5.85
N ASN A 99 -13.07 8.52 -6.92
CA ASN A 99 -13.56 8.37 -8.28
C ASN A 99 -13.87 6.90 -8.60
N PRO A 100 -15.11 6.52 -8.92
CA PRO A 100 -15.47 5.15 -9.25
C PRO A 100 -14.75 4.62 -10.50
N ASN A 101 -14.41 5.49 -11.44
CA ASN A 101 -13.66 5.08 -12.63
C ASN A 101 -12.24 4.62 -12.27
N VAL A 102 -11.58 5.30 -11.32
CA VAL A 102 -10.28 4.87 -10.81
C VAL A 102 -10.38 3.47 -10.20
N ARG A 103 -11.36 3.23 -9.33
CA ARG A 103 -11.56 1.90 -8.73
C ARG A 103 -11.79 0.82 -9.78
N GLN A 104 -12.62 1.10 -10.79
CA GLN A 104 -12.88 0.15 -11.87
C GLN A 104 -11.62 -0.19 -12.68
N GLU A 105 -10.81 0.81 -13.02
CA GLU A 105 -9.55 0.58 -13.73
C GLU A 105 -8.55 -0.22 -12.88
N LEU A 106 -8.44 0.08 -11.59
CA LEU A 106 -7.58 -0.68 -10.67
C LEU A 106 -8.07 -2.14 -10.51
N PHE A 107 -9.38 -2.37 -10.43
CA PHE A 107 -9.92 -3.74 -10.37
C PHE A 107 -9.66 -4.52 -11.67
N LYS A 108 -9.64 -3.86 -12.82
CA LYS A 108 -9.22 -4.49 -14.09
C LYS A 108 -7.74 -4.91 -14.03
N VAL A 109 -6.87 -4.09 -13.42
CA VAL A 109 -5.45 -4.46 -13.25
C VAL A 109 -5.31 -5.69 -12.34
N VAL A 110 -6.02 -5.74 -11.22
CA VAL A 110 -6.02 -6.90 -10.32
C VAL A 110 -6.53 -8.15 -11.03
N ASN A 111 -7.66 -8.05 -11.71
CA ASN A 111 -8.24 -9.16 -12.49
C ASN A 111 -7.32 -9.62 -13.61
N PHE A 112 -6.65 -8.70 -14.30
CA PHE A 112 -5.70 -9.07 -15.37
C PHE A 112 -4.61 -10.03 -14.87
N TRP A 113 -4.00 -9.75 -13.71
CA TRP A 113 -2.96 -10.61 -13.17
C TRP A 113 -3.52 -11.91 -12.57
N ARG A 114 -4.69 -11.86 -11.91
CA ARG A 114 -5.41 -13.05 -11.47
C ARG A 114 -5.69 -14.00 -12.66
N ASP A 115 -6.18 -13.47 -13.77
CA ASP A 115 -6.52 -14.25 -14.95
C ASP A 115 -5.27 -14.83 -15.66
N LYS A 116 -4.08 -14.30 -15.36
CA LYS A 116 -2.78 -14.86 -15.75
C LYS A 116 -2.28 -15.97 -14.81
N GLY A 117 -3.09 -16.38 -13.84
CA GLY A 117 -2.78 -17.48 -12.93
C GLY A 117 -2.06 -17.12 -11.65
N VAL A 118 -1.96 -15.83 -11.33
CA VAL A 118 -1.48 -15.37 -10.02
C VAL A 118 -2.48 -15.76 -8.94
N LYS A 119 -2.00 -16.25 -7.80
CA LYS A 119 -2.80 -16.77 -6.68
C LYS A 119 -2.68 -15.93 -5.40
N GLY A 120 -2.01 -14.80 -5.47
CA GLY A 120 -1.92 -13.89 -4.34
C GLY A 120 -1.50 -12.48 -4.75
N PHE A 121 -1.84 -11.52 -3.88
CA PHE A 121 -1.39 -10.14 -4.00
C PHE A 121 -0.89 -9.60 -2.67
N ARG A 122 0.26 -8.93 -2.70
CA ARG A 122 0.69 -8.03 -1.64
C ARG A 122 0.31 -6.61 -2.07
N PHE A 123 -0.53 -5.96 -1.30
CA PHE A 123 -0.97 -4.59 -1.58
C PHE A 123 -0.09 -3.58 -0.85
N ASP A 124 0.60 -2.77 -1.61
CA ASP A 124 1.48 -1.72 -1.12
C ASP A 124 0.67 -0.61 -0.44
N VAL A 125 1.06 -0.26 0.78
CA VAL A 125 0.49 0.85 1.59
C VAL A 125 -1.04 0.98 1.52
N ILE A 126 -1.74 -0.12 1.52
CA ILE A 126 -3.16 -0.18 1.16
C ILE A 126 -4.07 0.58 2.12
N ASN A 127 -3.64 0.81 3.36
CA ASN A 127 -4.43 1.54 4.34
C ASN A 127 -4.44 3.07 4.16
N VAL A 128 -3.72 3.58 3.16
CA VAL A 128 -3.70 5.02 2.87
C VAL A 128 -4.42 5.40 1.56
N ILE A 129 -5.08 4.44 0.88
CA ILE A 129 -5.81 4.71 -0.36
C ILE A 129 -7.03 5.62 -0.16
N GLY A 130 -7.65 5.60 1.03
CA GLY A 130 -8.74 6.51 1.40
C GLY A 130 -8.21 7.82 1.95
N LYS A 131 -8.72 8.93 1.43
CA LYS A 131 -8.45 10.29 1.94
C LYS A 131 -9.75 10.92 2.39
N ASP A 132 -9.68 11.88 3.31
CA ASP A 132 -10.84 12.70 3.66
C ASP A 132 -11.37 13.44 2.43
N GLU A 133 -12.65 13.76 2.44
CA GLU A 133 -13.27 14.48 1.32
C GLU A 133 -12.76 15.92 1.23
N VAL A 134 -12.61 16.55 2.39
CA VAL A 134 -12.03 17.88 2.52
C VAL A 134 -10.64 17.74 3.12
N LEU A 135 -9.62 18.09 2.34
CA LEU A 135 -8.24 18.02 2.77
C LEU A 135 -7.88 19.35 3.45
N LEU A 136 -7.67 19.29 4.77
CA LEU A 136 -7.33 20.44 5.60
C LEU A 136 -5.87 20.38 6.04
N ASP A 137 -5.32 21.53 6.41
CA ASP A 137 -4.02 21.62 7.08
C ASP A 137 -4.00 20.80 8.37
N CYS A 138 -2.88 20.18 8.66
CA CYS A 138 -2.68 19.36 9.86
C CYS A 138 -1.20 19.40 10.29
N PRO A 139 -0.73 20.57 10.78
CA PRO A 139 0.69 20.82 10.99
C PRO A 139 1.34 19.90 12.03
N GLU A 140 0.60 19.51 13.07
CA GLU A 140 1.14 18.66 14.15
C GLU A 140 1.37 17.21 13.73
N GLN A 141 0.68 16.73 12.70
CA GLN A 141 0.69 15.32 12.29
C GLN A 141 0.94 15.11 10.79
N GLU A 142 1.43 16.13 10.10
CA GLU A 142 1.88 16.03 8.70
C GLU A 142 0.79 15.53 7.73
N GLY A 143 -0.49 15.75 8.04
CA GLY A 143 -1.63 15.27 7.26
C GLY A 143 -2.05 13.83 7.52
N LYS A 144 -1.30 13.05 8.30
CA LYS A 144 -1.52 11.60 8.51
C LYS A 144 -2.96 11.22 8.93
N PRO A 145 -3.65 11.95 9.82
CA PRO A 145 -5.03 11.61 10.19
C PRO A 145 -6.03 11.68 9.04
N ALA A 146 -5.74 12.47 8.01
CA ALA A 146 -6.63 12.66 6.87
C ALA A 146 -6.55 11.55 5.81
N TYR A 147 -5.56 10.66 5.90
CA TYR A 147 -5.37 9.60 4.91
C TYR A 147 -4.99 8.22 5.48
N THR A 148 -4.75 8.09 6.80
CA THR A 148 -4.36 6.80 7.41
C THR A 148 -5.58 6.12 8.00
N ASP A 149 -5.78 4.83 7.66
CA ASP A 149 -6.84 3.98 8.21
C ASP A 149 -8.25 4.64 8.16
N LYS A 150 -8.55 5.35 7.10
CA LYS A 150 -9.88 5.98 6.96
C LYS A 150 -10.96 4.92 6.83
N PRO A 151 -12.14 5.08 7.46
CA PRO A 151 -13.23 4.12 7.38
C PRO A 151 -13.63 3.73 5.96
N ILE A 152 -13.52 4.65 5.01
CA ILE A 152 -13.83 4.42 3.60
C ILE A 152 -12.91 3.38 2.94
N VAL A 153 -11.71 3.13 3.49
CA VAL A 153 -10.78 2.11 2.98
C VAL A 153 -11.41 0.73 3.07
N HIS A 154 -12.11 0.42 4.16
CA HIS A 154 -12.81 -0.85 4.34
C HIS A 154 -13.87 -1.08 3.25
N ASP A 155 -14.60 -0.04 2.85
CA ASP A 155 -15.58 -0.15 1.74
C ASP A 155 -14.85 -0.43 0.42
N TYR A 156 -13.74 0.26 0.15
CA TYR A 156 -12.96 0.03 -1.06
C TYR A 156 -12.37 -1.37 -1.12
N LEU A 157 -11.89 -1.91 0.00
CA LEU A 157 -11.34 -3.26 0.08
C LEU A 157 -12.42 -4.32 -0.13
N ARG A 158 -13.60 -4.15 0.46
CA ARG A 158 -14.73 -5.07 0.21
C ARG A 158 -15.18 -5.05 -1.24
N MET A 159 -15.31 -3.86 -1.85
CA MET A 159 -15.62 -3.73 -3.28
C MET A 159 -14.56 -4.43 -4.14
N MET A 160 -13.28 -4.27 -3.82
CA MET A 160 -12.18 -4.91 -4.55
C MET A 160 -12.21 -6.43 -4.36
N ASN A 161 -12.38 -6.91 -3.15
CA ASN A 161 -12.51 -8.35 -2.84
C ASN A 161 -13.64 -8.97 -3.68
N GLU A 162 -14.85 -8.41 -3.60
CA GLU A 162 -16.03 -8.90 -4.34
C GLU A 162 -15.81 -8.89 -5.85
N ALA A 163 -15.21 -7.82 -6.39
CA ALA A 163 -15.03 -7.63 -7.83
C ALA A 163 -13.83 -8.42 -8.42
N THR A 164 -12.93 -8.94 -7.58
CA THR A 164 -11.67 -9.51 -8.06
C THR A 164 -11.38 -10.91 -7.52
N PHE A 165 -10.78 -11.05 -6.36
CA PHE A 165 -10.25 -12.31 -5.83
C PHE A 165 -11.16 -13.03 -4.83
N GLY A 166 -12.19 -12.38 -4.30
CA GLY A 166 -13.02 -12.91 -3.21
C GLY A 166 -13.90 -14.10 -3.56
N GLN A 167 -13.92 -14.53 -4.83
CA GLN A 167 -14.64 -15.73 -5.27
C GLN A 167 -13.78 -17.00 -5.27
N ASP A 168 -12.51 -16.88 -4.92
CA ASP A 168 -11.54 -17.99 -4.85
C ASP A 168 -10.97 -18.08 -3.43
N ASP A 169 -11.47 -19.01 -2.62
CA ASP A 169 -11.02 -19.22 -1.24
C ASP A 169 -9.54 -19.62 -1.13
N SER A 170 -8.91 -20.04 -2.22
CA SER A 170 -7.48 -20.33 -2.26
C SER A 170 -6.61 -19.09 -2.49
N PHE A 171 -7.22 -17.96 -2.83
CA PHE A 171 -6.50 -16.73 -3.10
C PHE A 171 -6.01 -16.07 -1.82
N MET A 172 -4.75 -15.62 -1.79
CA MET A 172 -4.15 -15.04 -0.60
C MET A 172 -3.79 -13.57 -0.82
N THR A 173 -4.18 -12.71 0.13
CA THR A 173 -3.86 -11.29 0.07
C THR A 173 -3.13 -10.83 1.32
N VAL A 174 -2.12 -9.97 1.13
CA VAL A 174 -1.34 -9.38 2.21
C VAL A 174 -1.38 -7.86 2.08
N GLY A 175 -1.86 -7.17 3.10
CA GLY A 175 -1.84 -5.71 3.15
C GLY A 175 -0.60 -5.17 3.87
N GLU A 176 0.13 -4.28 3.22
CA GLU A 176 1.11 -3.44 3.91
C GLU A 176 0.41 -2.27 4.57
N MET A 177 0.58 -2.15 5.90
CA MET A 177 -0.07 -1.10 6.69
C MET A 177 0.95 -0.05 7.14
N SER A 178 0.77 1.16 6.64
CA SER A 178 1.59 2.31 7.03
C SER A 178 0.98 2.99 8.27
N ALA A 179 1.69 2.95 9.39
CA ALA A 179 1.31 3.63 10.64
C ALA A 179 -0.10 3.27 11.17
N THR A 180 -0.42 1.99 11.18
CA THR A 180 -1.71 1.44 11.62
C THR A 180 -1.74 1.09 13.12
N THR A 181 -2.91 0.71 13.63
CA THR A 181 -3.11 0.12 14.98
C THR A 181 -3.48 -1.35 14.90
N ILE A 182 -3.43 -2.07 16.03
CA ILE A 182 -3.85 -3.47 16.11
C ILE A 182 -5.33 -3.61 15.75
N GLU A 183 -6.16 -2.72 16.29
CA GLU A 183 -7.62 -2.70 16.06
C GLU A 183 -7.93 -2.55 14.57
N ASN A 184 -7.24 -1.66 13.88
CA ASN A 184 -7.41 -1.50 12.44
C ASN A 184 -6.92 -2.74 11.67
N CYS A 185 -5.79 -3.33 12.05
CA CYS A 185 -5.31 -4.57 11.43
C CYS A 185 -6.29 -5.74 11.60
N ILE A 186 -6.93 -5.86 12.75
CA ILE A 186 -8.02 -6.83 12.98
C ILE A 186 -9.16 -6.57 12.00
N LEU A 187 -9.62 -5.32 11.88
CA LEU A 187 -10.70 -4.97 10.94
C LEU A 187 -10.35 -5.29 9.48
N TYR A 188 -9.09 -5.12 9.06
CA TYR A 188 -8.66 -5.45 7.70
C TYR A 188 -8.60 -6.95 7.42
N THR A 189 -8.42 -7.79 8.44
CA THR A 189 -8.07 -9.21 8.25
C THR A 189 -9.04 -10.20 8.90
N ALA A 190 -10.01 -9.76 9.68
CA ALA A 190 -11.03 -10.64 10.24
C ALA A 190 -11.86 -11.29 9.10
N PRO A 191 -12.06 -12.62 9.11
CA PRO A 191 -12.65 -13.37 8.00
C PRO A 191 -14.06 -12.91 7.59
N ASP A 192 -14.86 -12.47 8.56
CA ASP A 192 -16.23 -11.98 8.34
C ASP A 192 -16.27 -10.62 7.61
N ARG A 193 -15.14 -9.93 7.53
CA ARG A 193 -15.02 -8.62 6.89
C ARG A 193 -14.88 -8.70 5.38
N GLN A 194 -14.37 -9.81 4.84
CA GLN A 194 -14.16 -10.01 3.41
C GLN A 194 -13.31 -8.89 2.76
N GLU A 195 -12.22 -8.55 3.41
CA GLU A 195 -11.27 -7.53 2.96
C GLU A 195 -9.96 -8.17 2.52
N LEU A 196 -9.03 -8.43 3.44
CA LEU A 196 -7.72 -9.03 3.17
C LEU A 196 -7.54 -10.32 3.95
N SER A 197 -6.66 -11.23 3.47
CA SER A 197 -6.33 -12.45 4.22
C SER A 197 -5.46 -12.14 5.43
N MET A 198 -4.44 -11.28 5.27
CA MET A 198 -3.50 -10.92 6.32
C MET A 198 -2.96 -9.51 6.13
N ALA A 199 -2.34 -8.97 7.17
CA ALA A 199 -1.69 -7.66 7.12
C ALA A 199 -0.37 -7.67 7.89
N PHE A 200 0.56 -6.79 7.51
CA PHE A 200 1.78 -6.54 8.27
C PHE A 200 1.99 -5.05 8.51
N ASN A 201 2.78 -4.76 9.53
CA ASN A 201 3.13 -3.41 9.95
C ASN A 201 4.62 -3.32 10.30
N PHE A 202 5.10 -2.12 10.61
CA PHE A 202 6.51 -1.84 10.86
C PHE A 202 6.84 -1.53 12.33
N HIS A 203 5.91 -1.72 13.27
CA HIS A 203 6.13 -1.32 14.67
C HIS A 203 7.33 -2.00 15.31
N HIS A 204 7.51 -3.31 15.08
CA HIS A 204 8.64 -4.09 15.60
C HIS A 204 10.00 -3.66 15.03
N LEU A 205 10.01 -2.99 13.89
CA LEU A 205 11.24 -2.48 13.27
C LEU A 205 11.68 -1.10 13.82
N LYS A 206 10.92 -0.51 14.76
CA LYS A 206 11.24 0.82 15.31
C LYS A 206 11.98 0.76 16.65
N VAL A 207 12.34 -0.43 17.12
CA VAL A 207 12.99 -0.65 18.42
C VAL A 207 14.42 -0.11 18.51
N ASP A 208 15.01 0.27 17.40
CA ASP A 208 16.32 0.95 17.30
C ASP A 208 16.19 2.42 16.83
N TYR A 209 14.97 2.97 16.78
CA TYR A 209 14.79 4.38 16.44
C TYR A 209 15.06 5.26 17.66
N GLU A 210 15.71 6.39 17.43
CA GLU A 210 15.89 7.44 18.43
C GLU A 210 15.11 8.70 18.03
N ALA A 211 14.26 9.19 18.93
CA ALA A 211 13.38 10.33 18.66
C ALA A 211 12.55 10.20 17.35
N GLY A 212 12.13 8.98 17.02
CA GLY A 212 11.37 8.68 15.80
C GLY A 212 12.19 8.64 14.51
N GLN A 213 13.50 8.86 14.58
CA GLN A 213 14.37 8.86 13.41
C GLN A 213 14.84 7.44 13.08
N LYS A 214 14.68 7.07 11.82
CA LYS A 214 15.22 5.85 11.21
C LYS A 214 16.73 6.01 11.00
N TRP A 215 17.45 4.91 11.05
CA TRP A 215 18.91 4.84 10.79
C TRP A 215 19.80 5.51 11.87
N THR A 216 19.33 5.59 13.08
CA THR A 216 20.18 6.00 14.22
C THR A 216 21.14 4.87 14.64
N LEU A 217 22.19 5.24 15.36
CA LEU A 217 23.16 4.27 15.91
C LEU A 217 22.74 3.75 17.30
N LYS A 218 21.47 3.82 17.62
CA LYS A 218 20.93 3.27 18.86
C LYS A 218 20.92 1.73 18.79
N ALA A 219 21.40 1.07 19.84
CA ALA A 219 21.19 -0.37 19.99
C ALA A 219 19.69 -0.70 20.05
N PHE A 220 19.28 -1.79 19.41
CA PHE A 220 17.89 -2.22 19.42
C PHE A 220 17.45 -2.66 20.82
N ASP A 221 16.19 -2.39 21.13
CA ASP A 221 15.59 -2.84 22.39
C ASP A 221 14.95 -4.22 22.21
N PHE A 222 15.65 -5.25 22.66
CA PHE A 222 15.22 -6.65 22.51
C PHE A 222 13.97 -6.97 23.35
N GLU A 223 13.81 -6.40 24.52
CA GLU A 223 12.62 -6.60 25.35
C GLU A 223 11.38 -5.98 24.70
N GLU A 224 11.53 -4.78 24.15
CA GLU A 224 10.46 -4.12 23.40
C GLU A 224 10.12 -4.91 22.12
N LEU A 225 11.12 -5.43 21.41
CA LEU A 225 10.91 -6.27 20.24
C LEU A 225 10.05 -7.50 20.56
N LYS A 226 10.40 -8.23 21.64
CA LYS A 226 9.62 -9.38 22.11
C LYS A 226 8.19 -8.98 22.52
N ARG A 227 8.08 -7.87 23.24
CA ARG A 227 6.78 -7.34 23.68
C ARG A 227 5.88 -7.03 22.48
N LEU A 228 6.41 -6.37 21.47
CA LEU A 228 5.66 -6.04 20.25
C LEU A 228 5.19 -7.30 19.51
N PHE A 229 6.07 -8.26 19.28
CA PHE A 229 5.68 -9.52 18.63
C PHE A 229 4.61 -10.26 19.43
N HIS A 230 4.77 -10.33 20.76
CA HIS A 230 3.79 -11.00 21.61
C HIS A 230 2.43 -10.27 21.59
N THR A 231 2.43 -8.94 21.76
CA THR A 231 1.20 -8.15 21.80
C THR A 231 0.45 -8.23 20.48
N TRP A 232 1.13 -7.96 19.36
CA TRP A 232 0.50 -8.03 18.04
C TRP A 232 0.02 -9.44 17.68
N GLY A 233 0.85 -10.45 17.91
CA GLY A 233 0.48 -11.84 17.62
C GLY A 233 -0.71 -12.31 18.45
N LYS A 234 -0.72 -11.97 19.76
CA LYS A 234 -1.82 -12.35 20.66
C LYS A 234 -3.12 -11.65 20.28
N GLU A 235 -3.10 -10.32 20.22
CA GLU A 235 -4.32 -9.53 19.95
C GLU A 235 -4.92 -9.85 18.58
N MET A 236 -4.10 -9.99 17.55
CA MET A 236 -4.58 -10.40 16.23
C MET A 236 -5.23 -11.79 16.27
N SER A 237 -4.57 -12.77 16.93
CA SER A 237 -5.08 -14.14 17.03
C SER A 237 -6.34 -14.24 17.87
N ASP A 238 -6.43 -13.51 18.99
CA ASP A 238 -7.59 -13.53 19.87
C ASP A 238 -8.86 -12.96 19.19
N HIS A 239 -8.71 -12.21 18.11
CA HIS A 239 -9.79 -11.59 17.36
C HIS A 239 -9.90 -12.07 15.90
N ASP A 240 -9.43 -13.30 15.63
CA ASP A 240 -9.47 -13.92 14.30
C ASP A 240 -8.76 -13.13 13.19
N GLY A 241 -7.91 -12.18 13.54
CA GLY A 241 -7.07 -11.47 12.60
C GLY A 241 -5.80 -12.25 12.27
N TRP A 242 -5.21 -12.00 11.11
CA TRP A 242 -3.98 -12.67 10.69
C TRP A 242 -2.84 -11.67 10.46
N SER A 243 -1.83 -11.75 11.33
CA SER A 243 -0.59 -10.95 11.20
C SER A 243 0.43 -11.69 10.34
N ALA A 244 0.84 -11.05 9.23
CA ALA A 244 1.94 -11.53 8.40
C ALA A 244 3.27 -11.09 9.02
N LEU A 245 3.91 -11.96 9.78
CA LEU A 245 5.17 -11.64 10.47
C LEU A 245 6.36 -11.65 9.49
N PHE A 246 7.24 -10.67 9.62
CA PHE A 246 8.49 -10.60 8.87
C PHE A 246 9.61 -9.98 9.71
N TRP A 247 10.87 -10.27 9.35
CA TRP A 247 12.05 -9.70 9.99
C TRP A 247 12.67 -8.56 9.17
N ASN A 248 12.60 -8.66 7.87
CA ASN A 248 13.05 -7.65 6.92
C ASN A 248 12.36 -7.85 5.56
N ASN A 249 12.40 -6.83 4.74
CA ASN A 249 11.92 -6.84 3.36
C ASN A 249 12.88 -6.01 2.47
N HIS A 250 12.47 -5.67 1.25
CA HIS A 250 13.27 -4.87 0.32
C HIS A 250 13.55 -3.43 0.81
N ASP A 251 12.71 -2.90 1.76
CA ASP A 251 12.84 -1.55 2.32
C ASP A 251 13.60 -1.51 3.65
N GLN A 252 14.03 -2.65 4.16
CA GLN A 252 14.67 -2.76 5.47
C GLN A 252 15.99 -3.51 5.39
N PRO A 253 16.99 -3.11 6.19
CA PRO A 253 18.23 -3.89 6.30
C PRO A 253 17.93 -5.33 6.70
N ARG A 254 18.79 -6.24 6.30
CA ARG A 254 18.67 -7.64 6.73
C ARG A 254 18.71 -7.75 8.24
N ALA A 255 17.82 -8.57 8.80
CA ALA A 255 17.66 -8.73 10.25
C ALA A 255 18.99 -9.10 10.96
N LEU A 256 19.81 -9.95 10.33
CA LEU A 256 21.13 -10.32 10.87
C LEU A 256 22.13 -9.14 10.91
N ASN A 257 21.91 -8.10 10.11
CA ASN A 257 22.78 -6.90 10.16
C ASN A 257 22.26 -5.84 11.12
N ARG A 258 21.02 -6.00 11.59
CA ARG A 258 20.32 -4.99 12.40
C ARG A 258 20.10 -5.41 13.85
N PHE A 259 19.81 -6.69 14.08
CA PHE A 259 19.37 -7.23 15.37
C PHE A 259 20.34 -8.29 15.93
N VAL A 260 21.59 -8.25 15.56
CA VAL A 260 22.64 -9.14 16.10
C VAL A 260 23.81 -8.28 16.59
N ASP A 261 24.34 -8.62 17.79
CA ASP A 261 25.53 -8.00 18.40
C ASP A 261 26.80 -8.45 17.69
#